data_8332d47d3108e07da832fd6041f49bf7
#
_entry.id   8332d47d3108e07da832fd6041f49bf7
#
_cell.length_a   1.000
_cell.length_b   1.000
_cell.length_c   1.000
_cell.angle_alpha   90.00
_cell.angle_beta   90.00
_cell.angle_gamma   90.00
#
_symmetry.space_group_name_H-M   'P 1'
#
loop_
_entity.id
_entity.type
_entity.pdbx_description
1 polymer ?
#
loop_
_entity_poly.entity_id
_entity_poly.type
_entity_poly.pdbx_seq_one_letter_code
_entity_poly.pdbx_strand_id
1 'polypeptide(L)'
;MIPQDEYNTSQETTPSDIFDLSPRETDQHDESEGASEETSQEEAPKVEPTPRKPRITGDRSLWFLYFAFLATSLLFIYSATSTLAYRGESLYAPFTGHLKHIIVSILAAWFCSRLSNFWLRFGGMIFFVIVLLAVIATPFIGTETNEAKRTLFGFQFSEFYKVGVICLASVVLSIRQLGSLNRRFYIFCGITAIGLVFVAKESLSMGLILVAFIICIGLVQTGLSKSLLTIGGVGLGVIMLLLACLLLLPDSVIKQNSSTARWRGRIEDFTAKSDSSKFVINEDNFQEQHARIAIARSNGTGVFPGNSVERDILPEAYSDFIYAIIIEETGFIGMIWVPLLYILLFFKLSRWASRSQRDWQRIFLLGVGIMYTTQAIIHMCVVTGISPNTGQTLPLISRGGSSLLATSMAIGACIGITRHIREDEYQSQLEKEEEKEKENQAEETTTTEADAQI
;
A
#
# COMPACT_ATOMS: atom_id res chain seq x y z
N MET A 1 49.62 30.89 25.47
CA MET A 1 49.72 30.90 26.96
C MET A 1 48.93 29.71 27.44
N ILE A 2 49.66 28.63 27.69
CA ILE A 2 49.22 27.39 28.32
C ILE A 2 49.41 27.63 29.84
N PRO A 3 48.63 26.97 30.71
CA PRO A 3 49.23 25.89 31.42
C PRO A 3 48.41 24.59 31.43
N GLN A 4 49.19 23.51 31.35
CA GLN A 4 48.97 22.13 31.74
C GLN A 4 48.94 22.02 33.28
N ASP A 5 48.49 20.84 33.66
CA ASP A 5 48.73 20.02 34.83
C ASP A 5 47.41 19.62 35.48
N GLU A 6 47.11 18.40 35.89
CA GLU A 6 47.93 17.26 36.34
C GLU A 6 47.14 15.95 36.30
N TYR A 7 47.78 14.91 35.96
CA TYR A 7 47.73 13.51 36.36
C TYR A 7 46.96 13.14 37.65
N ASN A 8 46.13 12.10 37.62
CA ASN A 8 46.38 10.98 38.51
C ASN A 8 45.72 9.68 38.08
N THR A 9 46.50 8.66 38.15
CA THR A 9 46.44 7.22 37.92
C THR A 9 45.60 6.47 38.95
N SER A 10 45.14 5.29 38.53
CA SER A 10 44.95 3.97 39.23
C SER A 10 43.50 3.53 39.28
N GLN A 11 43.06 2.36 38.97
CA GLN A 11 43.62 0.99 39.03
C GLN A 11 42.63 0.05 38.30
N GLU A 12 43.17 -0.94 37.64
CA GLU A 12 42.53 -2.18 37.23
C GLU A 12 41.92 -2.94 38.39
N THR A 13 40.75 -3.55 38.20
CA THR A 13 40.43 -4.85 38.79
C THR A 13 39.36 -5.55 37.96
N THR A 14 39.78 -6.62 37.28
CA THR A 14 38.92 -7.80 37.00
C THR A 14 38.63 -8.53 38.29
N PRO A 15 37.47 -9.20 38.39
CA PRO A 15 37.56 -10.64 38.65
C PRO A 15 36.55 -11.47 37.84
N SER A 16 37.07 -12.51 37.24
CA SER A 16 36.48 -13.81 37.02
C SER A 16 36.10 -14.46 38.34
N ASP A 17 34.91 -15.09 38.40
CA ASP A 17 34.60 -16.27 39.23
C ASP A 17 33.18 -16.72 38.88
N ILE A 18 33.02 -17.78 38.09
CA ILE A 18 32.82 -19.17 38.53
C ILE A 18 31.57 -19.35 39.42
N PHE A 19 30.53 -19.92 38.83
CA PHE A 19 29.58 -20.76 39.58
C PHE A 19 29.37 -22.08 38.85
N ASP A 20 30.15 -23.06 39.34
CA ASP A 20 30.01 -24.48 39.17
C ASP A 20 28.97 -25.00 40.19
N LEU A 21 27.97 -25.73 39.73
CA LEU A 21 27.08 -26.51 40.58
C LEU A 21 26.84 -27.87 39.94
N SER A 22 27.77 -28.80 40.24
CA SER A 22 27.57 -30.23 40.14
C SER A 22 26.84 -30.79 41.36
N PRO A 23 26.15 -31.95 41.24
CA PRO A 23 25.20 -32.44 42.22
C PRO A 23 25.88 -33.22 43.35
N ARG A 24 25.30 -33.13 44.57
CA ARG A 24 25.67 -33.97 45.72
C ARG A 24 24.78 -35.20 45.79
N GLU A 25 25.41 -36.36 45.69
CA GLU A 25 24.98 -37.65 46.24
C GLU A 25 25.21 -37.68 47.76
N THR A 26 24.32 -38.29 48.51
CA THR A 26 24.51 -39.03 49.75
C THR A 26 23.26 -39.83 50.06
N ASP A 27 23.25 -41.14 49.86
CA ASP A 27 23.47 -42.26 50.80
C ASP A 27 22.39 -42.46 51.89
N GLN A 28 21.60 -43.51 51.66
CA GLN A 28 21.50 -44.84 52.33
C GLN A 28 20.85 -44.91 53.70
N HIS A 29 20.03 -45.98 53.76
CA HIS A 29 19.43 -46.74 54.90
C HIS A 29 18.14 -46.21 55.51
N ASP A 30 17.04 -46.96 55.61
CA ASP A 30 16.90 -48.30 56.20
C ASP A 30 15.56 -48.98 55.81
N GLU A 31 15.55 -50.28 55.83
CA GLU A 31 14.47 -51.22 55.63
C GLU A 31 13.39 -51.16 56.75
N SER A 32 12.11 -51.31 56.37
CA SER A 32 11.20 -52.17 57.16
C SER A 32 9.97 -52.55 56.31
N GLU A 33 9.72 -53.84 56.32
CA GLU A 33 8.60 -54.61 55.74
C GLU A 33 7.22 -54.10 56.14
N GLY A 34 6.28 -54.24 55.24
CA GLY A 34 4.86 -54.15 55.62
C GLY A 34 3.91 -54.19 54.44
N ALA A 35 3.48 -55.43 54.11
CA ALA A 35 2.19 -55.84 53.60
C ALA A 35 1.47 -55.08 52.43
N SER A 36 1.40 -55.81 51.37
CA SER A 36 0.47 -55.77 50.23
C SER A 36 -0.94 -55.30 50.53
N GLU A 37 -1.36 -54.22 49.87
CA GLU A 37 -2.74 -53.99 49.40
C GLU A 37 -2.66 -53.58 47.95
N GLU A 38 -3.02 -54.50 47.04
CA GLU A 38 -3.30 -54.21 45.62
C GLU A 38 -4.55 -53.37 45.54
N THR A 39 -4.39 -52.05 45.50
CA THR A 39 -5.44 -51.13 45.05
C THR A 39 -5.18 -50.87 43.58
N SER A 40 -5.97 -51.55 42.74
CA SER A 40 -6.12 -51.26 41.32
C SER A 40 -6.49 -49.79 41.14
N GLN A 41 -5.49 -48.93 40.96
CA GLN A 41 -5.71 -47.57 40.49
C GLN A 41 -6.04 -47.67 39.01
N GLU A 42 -7.33 -47.51 38.72
CA GLU A 42 -7.87 -47.20 37.39
C GLU A 42 -7.16 -45.93 36.92
N GLU A 43 -6.14 -46.09 36.01
CA GLU A 43 -5.48 -44.97 35.36
C GLU A 43 -6.55 -44.15 34.64
N ALA A 44 -6.84 -42.96 35.17
CA ALA A 44 -7.67 -41.99 34.48
C ALA A 44 -7.12 -41.78 33.05
N PRO A 45 -7.99 -41.76 32.03
CA PRO A 45 -7.54 -41.62 30.64
C PRO A 45 -6.65 -40.38 30.52
N LYS A 46 -5.41 -40.55 30.10
CA LYS A 46 -4.51 -39.46 29.76
C LYS A 46 -5.20 -38.64 28.68
N VAL A 47 -5.78 -37.53 29.06
CA VAL A 47 -6.29 -36.52 28.13
C VAL A 47 -5.05 -35.99 27.40
N GLU A 48 -4.81 -36.52 26.20
CA GLU A 48 -3.78 -35.95 25.31
C GLU A 48 -4.06 -34.46 25.17
N PRO A 49 -3.05 -33.59 25.37
CA PRO A 49 -3.24 -32.17 25.28
C PRO A 49 -3.68 -31.85 23.85
N THR A 50 -4.92 -31.37 23.70
CA THR A 50 -5.44 -30.93 22.41
C THR A 50 -4.41 -30.09 21.69
N PRO A 51 -4.03 -30.43 20.45
CA PRO A 51 -2.99 -29.73 19.72
C PRO A 51 -3.33 -28.24 19.66
N ARG A 52 -2.46 -27.40 20.25
CA ARG A 52 -2.68 -25.95 20.27
C ARG A 52 -2.77 -25.47 18.82
N LYS A 53 -3.93 -24.91 18.45
CA LYS A 53 -4.13 -24.33 17.11
C LYS A 53 -2.94 -23.44 16.73
N PRO A 54 -2.28 -23.68 15.60
CA PRO A 54 -1.15 -22.90 15.20
C PRO A 54 -1.54 -21.43 15.07
N ARG A 55 -0.70 -20.53 15.56
CA ARG A 55 -0.93 -19.08 15.48
C ARG A 55 -0.72 -18.61 14.04
N ILE A 56 -1.79 -18.62 13.25
CA ILE A 56 -1.75 -18.22 11.85
C ILE A 56 -1.57 -16.70 11.77
N THR A 57 -0.49 -16.26 11.15
CA THR A 57 -0.17 -14.85 10.94
C THR A 57 -0.31 -14.49 9.46
N GLY A 58 -0.56 -13.22 9.17
CA GLY A 58 -0.50 -12.70 7.80
C GLY A 58 0.89 -12.88 7.16
N ASP A 59 1.00 -12.57 5.89
CA ASP A 59 2.26 -12.75 5.16
C ASP A 59 3.35 -11.80 5.67
N ARG A 60 4.42 -12.38 6.28
CA ARG A 60 5.57 -11.63 6.79
C ARG A 60 6.32 -10.89 5.69
N SER A 61 6.35 -11.42 4.48
CA SER A 61 7.04 -10.77 3.37
C SER A 61 6.30 -9.54 2.83
N LEU A 62 4.97 -9.45 3.00
CA LEU A 62 4.25 -8.20 2.74
C LEU A 62 4.57 -7.13 3.78
N TRP A 63 4.74 -7.50 5.06
CA TRP A 63 5.23 -6.57 6.07
C TRP A 63 6.64 -6.08 5.75
N PHE A 64 7.53 -6.99 5.37
CA PHE A 64 8.90 -6.62 4.97
C PHE A 64 8.90 -5.65 3.79
N LEU A 65 8.10 -5.93 2.75
CA LEU A 65 7.98 -5.05 1.58
C LEU A 65 7.38 -3.68 1.96
N TYR A 66 6.38 -3.66 2.83
CA TYR A 66 5.79 -2.41 3.35
C TYR A 66 6.83 -1.57 4.11
N PHE A 67 7.61 -2.19 4.99
CA PHE A 67 8.69 -1.48 5.69
C PHE A 67 9.82 -1.05 4.75
N ALA A 68 10.10 -1.79 3.68
CA ALA A 68 11.06 -1.36 2.66
C ALA A 68 10.60 -0.07 1.95
N PHE A 69 9.32 0.04 1.62
CA PHE A 69 8.75 1.30 1.12
C PHE A 69 8.91 2.45 2.12
N LEU A 70 8.54 2.23 3.38
CA LEU A 70 8.63 3.27 4.42
C LEU A 70 10.08 3.67 4.72
N ALA A 71 11.02 2.74 4.71
CA ALA A 71 12.44 3.03 4.88
C ALA A 71 12.97 3.86 3.71
N THR A 72 12.58 3.52 2.47
CA THR A 72 12.89 4.32 1.27
C THR A 72 12.30 5.73 1.41
N SER A 73 11.03 5.84 1.81
CA SER A 73 10.38 7.12 2.08
C SER A 73 11.14 7.95 3.11
N LEU A 74 11.47 7.36 4.25
CA LEU A 74 12.12 8.06 5.35
C LEU A 74 13.51 8.60 4.93
N LEU A 75 14.29 7.79 4.20
CA LEU A 75 15.61 8.14 3.74
C LEU A 75 15.57 9.35 2.79
N PHE A 76 14.74 9.28 1.74
CA PHE A 76 14.72 10.31 0.71
C PHE A 76 13.91 11.55 1.10
N ILE A 77 12.89 11.42 1.95
CA ILE A 77 12.19 12.59 2.50
C ILE A 77 13.10 13.37 3.44
N TYR A 78 13.95 12.71 4.24
CA TYR A 78 14.95 13.41 5.04
C TYR A 78 15.87 14.26 4.16
N SER A 79 16.37 13.70 3.06
CA SER A 79 17.19 14.43 2.11
C SER A 79 16.40 15.57 1.43
N ALA A 80 15.23 15.26 0.86
CA ALA A 80 14.44 16.21 0.07
C ALA A 80 13.81 17.36 0.89
N THR A 81 13.74 17.26 2.21
CA THR A 81 13.14 18.31 3.06
C THR A 81 14.17 19.22 3.74
N SER A 82 15.46 19.02 3.51
CA SER A 82 16.51 19.85 4.12
C SER A 82 16.38 21.34 3.76
N THR A 83 15.86 21.68 2.58
CA THR A 83 15.60 23.04 2.13
C THR A 83 14.54 23.80 2.92
N LEU A 84 13.51 23.10 3.40
CA LEU A 84 12.46 23.73 4.20
C LEU A 84 13.01 24.30 5.52
N ALA A 85 14.13 23.74 5.99
CA ALA A 85 14.85 24.25 7.17
C ALA A 85 15.43 25.67 6.95
N TYR A 86 15.85 26.01 5.72
CA TYR A 86 16.39 27.33 5.40
C TYR A 86 15.30 28.41 5.28
N ARG A 87 14.03 28.04 5.15
CA ARG A 87 12.90 29.00 5.05
C ARG A 87 12.32 29.45 6.38
N GLY A 88 13.00 29.21 7.50
CA GLY A 88 12.63 29.71 8.83
C GLY A 88 11.86 28.73 9.71
N GLU A 89 11.67 27.50 9.26
CA GLU A 89 11.20 26.41 10.11
C GLU A 89 12.39 25.75 10.83
N SER A 90 12.13 25.09 11.96
CA SER A 90 13.18 24.32 12.64
C SER A 90 13.70 23.22 11.71
N LEU A 91 15.02 22.95 11.76
CA LEU A 91 15.74 21.99 10.91
C LEU A 91 15.05 20.62 10.84
N TYR A 92 14.37 20.23 11.90
CA TYR A 92 13.75 18.91 12.06
C TYR A 92 12.22 18.89 11.87
N ALA A 93 11.55 20.04 11.78
CA ALA A 93 10.08 20.08 11.73
C ALA A 93 9.47 19.32 10.53
N PRO A 94 9.98 19.46 9.30
CA PRO A 94 9.45 18.73 8.16
C PRO A 94 9.63 17.21 8.28
N PHE A 95 10.78 16.77 8.78
CA PHE A 95 11.10 15.36 9.00
C PHE A 95 10.26 14.76 10.13
N THR A 96 10.15 15.44 11.29
CA THR A 96 9.34 14.96 12.41
C THR A 96 7.86 14.91 12.06
N GLY A 97 7.38 15.84 11.22
CA GLY A 97 6.03 15.81 10.66
C GLY A 97 5.79 14.56 9.82
N HIS A 98 6.73 14.20 8.92
CA HIS A 98 6.64 12.99 8.11
C HIS A 98 6.73 11.72 8.97
N LEU A 99 7.62 11.69 9.96
CA LEU A 99 7.75 10.56 10.90
C LEU A 99 6.45 10.30 11.67
N LYS A 100 5.75 11.35 12.12
CA LYS A 100 4.42 11.22 12.75
C LYS A 100 3.41 10.56 11.79
N HIS A 101 3.39 10.96 10.50
CA HIS A 101 2.52 10.32 9.51
C HIS A 101 2.87 8.85 9.29
N ILE A 102 4.16 8.48 9.26
CA ILE A 102 4.61 7.09 9.17
C ILE A 102 4.12 6.28 10.36
N ILE A 103 4.29 6.78 11.60
CA ILE A 103 3.85 6.08 12.81
C ILE A 103 2.34 5.83 12.78
N VAL A 104 1.55 6.86 12.48
CA VAL A 104 0.08 6.74 12.36
C VAL A 104 -0.29 5.74 11.26
N SER A 105 0.43 5.75 10.14
CA SER A 105 0.20 4.85 9.01
C SER A 105 0.53 3.39 9.35
N ILE A 106 1.60 3.13 10.12
CA ILE A 106 1.94 1.78 10.62
C ILE A 106 0.86 1.29 11.58
N LEU A 107 0.38 2.14 12.50
CA LEU A 107 -0.70 1.79 13.41
C LEU A 107 -2.00 1.48 12.66
N ALA A 108 -2.35 2.26 11.64
CA ALA A 108 -3.50 2.03 10.79
C ALA A 108 -3.37 0.72 9.99
N ALA A 109 -2.20 0.45 9.40
CA ALA A 109 -1.94 -0.81 8.71
C ALA A 109 -2.02 -2.01 9.66
N TRP A 110 -1.44 -1.89 10.85
CA TRP A 110 -1.54 -2.92 11.89
C TRP A 110 -2.98 -3.17 12.30
N PHE A 111 -3.76 -2.12 12.56
CA PHE A 111 -5.17 -2.23 12.89
C PHE A 111 -5.96 -2.93 11.76
N CYS A 112 -5.83 -2.46 10.52
CA CYS A 112 -6.50 -3.06 9.37
C CYS A 112 -6.11 -4.54 9.17
N SER A 113 -4.86 -4.93 9.47
CA SER A 113 -4.40 -6.32 9.39
C SER A 113 -5.04 -7.26 10.42
N ARG A 114 -5.63 -6.70 11.50
CA ARG A 114 -6.31 -7.47 12.57
C ARG A 114 -7.81 -7.62 12.35
N LEU A 115 -8.38 -6.91 11.38
CA LEU A 115 -9.81 -6.97 11.10
C LEU A 115 -10.23 -8.39 10.65
N SER A 116 -11.43 -8.80 11.03
CA SER A 116 -12.04 -10.04 10.56
C SER A 116 -12.55 -9.89 9.10
N ASN A 117 -12.79 -11.02 8.44
CA ASN A 117 -13.38 -11.04 7.09
C ASN A 117 -14.69 -10.23 6.98
N PHE A 118 -15.51 -10.27 8.04
CA PHE A 118 -16.75 -9.50 8.11
C PHE A 118 -16.46 -7.99 8.05
N TRP A 119 -15.56 -7.49 8.90
CA TRP A 119 -15.23 -6.06 8.94
C TRP A 119 -14.48 -5.59 7.69
N LEU A 120 -13.64 -6.44 7.10
CA LEU A 120 -12.95 -6.09 5.84
C LEU A 120 -13.96 -5.95 4.68
N ARG A 121 -14.98 -6.80 4.62
CA ARG A 121 -15.98 -6.76 3.56
C ARG A 121 -17.08 -5.73 3.83
N PHE A 122 -17.77 -5.83 4.96
CA PHE A 122 -18.91 -4.98 5.32
C PHE A 122 -18.45 -3.59 5.76
N GLY A 123 -17.44 -3.52 6.63
CA GLY A 123 -16.81 -2.25 7.03
C GLY A 123 -16.19 -1.51 5.85
N GLY A 124 -15.64 -2.23 4.87
CA GLY A 124 -15.15 -1.65 3.62
C GLY A 124 -16.24 -0.95 2.79
N MET A 125 -17.48 -1.49 2.79
CA MET A 125 -18.62 -0.81 2.14
C MET A 125 -19.07 0.43 2.92
N ILE A 126 -19.12 0.36 4.24
CA ILE A 126 -19.41 1.53 5.09
C ILE A 126 -18.34 2.61 4.86
N PHE A 127 -17.08 2.22 4.85
CA PHE A 127 -15.96 3.11 4.55
C PHE A 127 -16.12 3.79 3.19
N PHE A 128 -16.47 3.04 2.14
CA PHE A 128 -16.74 3.60 0.82
C PHE A 128 -17.84 4.67 0.86
N VAL A 129 -18.97 4.39 1.52
CA VAL A 129 -20.09 5.35 1.62
C VAL A 129 -19.68 6.62 2.35
N ILE A 130 -18.97 6.49 3.50
CA ILE A 130 -18.48 7.63 4.27
C ILE A 130 -17.54 8.49 3.41
N VAL A 131 -16.60 7.86 2.72
CA VAL A 131 -15.61 8.57 1.89
C VAL A 131 -16.27 9.19 0.64
N LEU A 132 -17.25 8.52 0.03
CA LEU A 132 -18.04 9.09 -1.07
C LEU A 132 -18.76 10.37 -0.63
N LEU A 133 -19.43 10.34 0.53
CA LEU A 133 -20.10 11.53 1.08
C LEU A 133 -19.09 12.64 1.39
N ALA A 134 -17.91 12.30 1.94
CA ALA A 134 -16.85 13.27 2.19
C ALA A 134 -16.31 13.90 0.91
N VAL A 135 -16.10 13.12 -0.16
CA VAL A 135 -15.68 13.62 -1.48
C VAL A 135 -16.74 14.55 -2.09
N ILE A 136 -18.02 14.20 -1.97
CA ILE A 136 -19.11 15.06 -2.43
C ILE A 136 -19.16 16.37 -1.63
N ALA A 137 -18.88 16.33 -0.33
CA ALA A 137 -18.89 17.50 0.55
C ALA A 137 -17.66 18.42 0.35
N THR A 138 -16.52 17.88 -0.08
CA THR A 138 -15.26 18.64 -0.20
C THR A 138 -15.36 19.94 -1.00
N PRO A 139 -16.03 20.02 -2.19
CA PRO A 139 -16.16 21.28 -2.94
C PRO A 139 -16.96 22.36 -2.21
N PHE A 140 -17.83 21.99 -1.28
CA PHE A 140 -18.73 22.92 -0.57
C PHE A 140 -18.10 23.46 0.70
N ILE A 141 -17.51 22.60 1.53
CA ILE A 141 -17.02 22.92 2.88
C ILE A 141 -15.52 22.70 3.06
N GLY A 142 -14.80 22.26 2.02
CA GLY A 142 -13.36 22.00 2.07
C GLY A 142 -12.53 23.29 2.17
N THR A 143 -11.30 23.15 2.70
CA THR A 143 -10.30 24.23 2.73
C THR A 143 -9.55 24.30 1.42
N GLU A 144 -9.22 25.53 0.99
CA GLU A 144 -8.47 25.77 -0.24
C GLU A 144 -6.98 25.43 -0.03
N THR A 145 -6.45 24.62 -0.92
CA THR A 145 -5.04 24.28 -0.99
C THR A 145 -4.61 24.34 -2.45
N ASN A 146 -3.61 25.15 -2.79
CA ASN A 146 -3.16 25.36 -4.17
C ASN A 146 -4.31 25.72 -5.12
N GLU A 147 -5.08 26.76 -4.78
CA GLU A 147 -6.21 27.30 -5.56
C GLU A 147 -7.39 26.33 -5.82
N ALA A 148 -7.47 25.23 -5.09
CA ALA A 148 -8.62 24.34 -5.13
C ALA A 148 -9.00 23.86 -3.73
N LYS A 149 -10.29 23.66 -3.48
CA LYS A 149 -10.78 23.02 -2.26
C LYS A 149 -10.48 21.52 -2.33
N ARG A 150 -9.39 21.09 -1.71
CA ARG A 150 -8.88 19.70 -1.79
C ARG A 150 -8.90 18.97 -0.47
N THR A 151 -8.93 19.69 0.64
CA THR A 151 -8.84 19.09 1.97
C THR A 151 -10.08 19.38 2.79
N LEU A 152 -10.55 18.36 3.50
CA LEU A 152 -11.61 18.47 4.49
C LEU A 152 -11.05 17.94 5.83
N PHE A 153 -11.13 18.73 6.90
CA PHE A 153 -10.51 18.42 8.19
C PHE A 153 -9.01 18.09 8.12
N GLY A 154 -8.27 18.69 7.18
CA GLY A 154 -6.84 18.41 6.97
C GLY A 154 -6.53 17.13 6.19
N PHE A 155 -7.55 16.38 5.76
CA PHE A 155 -7.38 15.17 4.95
C PHE A 155 -7.84 15.38 3.51
N GLN A 156 -7.10 14.81 2.57
CA GLN A 156 -7.49 14.75 1.17
C GLN A 156 -8.31 13.46 0.94
N PHE A 157 -9.64 13.59 0.90
CA PHE A 157 -10.54 12.44 0.83
C PHE A 157 -10.51 11.70 -0.51
N SER A 158 -10.04 12.33 -1.59
CA SER A 158 -9.80 11.65 -2.87
C SER A 158 -8.77 10.51 -2.77
N GLU A 159 -7.81 10.60 -1.84
CA GLU A 159 -6.87 9.51 -1.57
C GLU A 159 -7.56 8.29 -0.93
N PHE A 160 -8.45 8.53 0.02
CA PHE A 160 -9.25 7.48 0.65
C PHE A 160 -10.30 6.93 -0.31
N TYR A 161 -10.79 7.74 -1.25
CA TYR A 161 -11.76 7.32 -2.25
C TYR A 161 -11.21 6.21 -3.17
N LYS A 162 -9.93 6.23 -3.51
CA LYS A 162 -9.27 5.12 -4.23
C LYS A 162 -9.42 3.79 -3.48
N VAL A 163 -9.18 3.79 -2.16
CA VAL A 163 -9.35 2.60 -1.32
C VAL A 163 -10.82 2.19 -1.26
N GLY A 164 -11.72 3.16 -1.10
CA GLY A 164 -13.16 2.92 -1.12
C GLY A 164 -13.64 2.28 -2.44
N VAL A 165 -13.14 2.75 -3.59
CA VAL A 165 -13.45 2.17 -4.91
C VAL A 165 -12.95 0.73 -5.01
N ILE A 166 -11.79 0.39 -4.44
CA ILE A 166 -11.31 -0.99 -4.38
C ILE A 166 -12.25 -1.85 -3.51
N CYS A 167 -12.68 -1.33 -2.35
CA CYS A 167 -13.67 -2.01 -1.50
C CYS A 167 -15.00 -2.24 -2.27
N LEU A 168 -15.51 -1.22 -2.95
CA LEU A 168 -16.72 -1.32 -3.77
C LEU A 168 -16.56 -2.38 -4.87
N ALA A 169 -15.46 -2.34 -5.62
CA ALA A 169 -15.17 -3.31 -6.67
C ALA A 169 -15.15 -4.74 -6.11
N SER A 170 -14.46 -4.95 -4.98
CA SER A 170 -14.34 -6.26 -4.35
C SER A 170 -15.69 -6.83 -3.94
N VAL A 171 -16.60 -6.03 -3.43
CA VAL A 171 -17.94 -6.47 -3.00
C VAL A 171 -18.88 -6.62 -4.18
N VAL A 172 -19.05 -5.58 -5.01
CA VAL A 172 -20.05 -5.58 -6.10
C VAL A 172 -19.74 -6.64 -7.15
N LEU A 173 -18.47 -6.80 -7.55
CA LEU A 173 -18.09 -7.78 -8.55
C LEU A 173 -18.15 -9.22 -8.02
N SER A 174 -18.09 -9.43 -6.70
CA SER A 174 -18.19 -10.77 -6.09
C SER A 174 -19.64 -11.24 -5.86
N ILE A 175 -20.63 -10.35 -5.81
CA ILE A 175 -22.04 -10.72 -5.50
C ILE A 175 -22.69 -11.31 -6.76
N ARG A 176 -22.78 -12.65 -6.83
CA ARG A 176 -23.39 -13.36 -7.98
C ARG A 176 -24.89 -13.10 -8.13
N GLN A 177 -25.60 -12.78 -7.05
CA GLN A 177 -27.02 -12.47 -7.04
C GLN A 177 -27.40 -11.20 -7.85
N LEU A 178 -26.45 -10.28 -8.08
CA LEU A 178 -26.65 -9.12 -8.93
C LEU A 178 -26.69 -9.44 -10.44
N GLY A 179 -26.59 -10.72 -10.81
CA GLY A 179 -26.69 -11.19 -12.19
C GLY A 179 -25.34 -11.43 -12.85
N SER A 180 -25.30 -11.28 -14.20
CA SER A 180 -24.08 -11.53 -14.97
C SER A 180 -22.93 -10.60 -14.56
N LEU A 181 -21.69 -11.04 -14.80
CA LEU A 181 -20.50 -10.25 -14.48
C LEU A 181 -20.49 -8.88 -15.16
N ASN A 182 -20.96 -8.82 -16.41
CA ASN A 182 -21.11 -7.56 -17.14
C ASN A 182 -22.06 -6.58 -16.43
N ARG A 183 -23.22 -7.09 -15.94
CA ARG A 183 -24.17 -6.25 -15.19
C ARG A 183 -23.56 -5.73 -13.90
N ARG A 184 -22.84 -6.58 -13.16
CA ARG A 184 -22.13 -6.17 -11.94
C ARG A 184 -21.08 -5.11 -12.24
N PHE A 185 -20.37 -5.23 -13.36
CA PHE A 185 -19.38 -4.25 -13.79
C PHE A 185 -20.03 -2.89 -14.13
N TYR A 186 -21.17 -2.88 -14.82
CA TYR A 186 -21.92 -1.63 -15.04
C TYR A 186 -22.39 -0.97 -13.75
N ILE A 187 -22.90 -1.75 -12.79
CA ILE A 187 -23.32 -1.24 -11.47
C ILE A 187 -22.11 -0.63 -10.73
N PHE A 188 -20.98 -1.33 -10.71
CA PHE A 188 -19.74 -0.83 -10.12
C PHE A 188 -19.30 0.50 -10.76
N CYS A 189 -19.27 0.58 -12.08
CA CYS A 189 -18.88 1.79 -12.79
C CYS A 189 -19.86 2.93 -12.54
N GLY A 190 -21.18 2.67 -12.54
CA GLY A 190 -22.20 3.70 -12.28
C GLY A 190 -22.08 4.31 -10.89
N ILE A 191 -21.88 3.48 -9.85
CA ILE A 191 -21.68 3.96 -8.47
C ILE A 191 -20.36 4.75 -8.36
N THR A 192 -19.28 4.24 -8.95
CA THR A 192 -17.97 4.90 -8.92
C THR A 192 -18.00 6.23 -9.67
N ALA A 193 -18.77 6.35 -10.76
CA ALA A 193 -18.87 7.57 -11.55
C ALA A 193 -19.39 8.77 -10.74
N ILE A 194 -20.23 8.55 -9.72
CA ILE A 194 -20.76 9.61 -8.86
C ILE A 194 -19.60 10.36 -8.18
N GLY A 195 -18.73 9.66 -7.49
CA GLY A 195 -17.60 10.30 -6.80
C GLY A 195 -16.49 10.72 -7.78
N LEU A 196 -16.32 10.01 -8.91
CA LEU A 196 -15.33 10.34 -9.93
C LEU A 196 -15.49 11.76 -10.46
N VAL A 197 -16.75 12.24 -10.66
CA VAL A 197 -17.04 13.61 -11.10
C VAL A 197 -16.51 14.64 -10.10
N PHE A 198 -16.68 14.41 -8.80
CA PHE A 198 -16.19 15.31 -7.76
C PHE A 198 -14.66 15.25 -7.61
N VAL A 199 -14.09 14.05 -7.66
CA VAL A 199 -12.63 13.86 -7.65
C VAL A 199 -11.97 14.52 -8.86
N ALA A 200 -12.55 14.41 -10.06
CA ALA A 200 -12.02 15.05 -11.26
C ALA A 200 -12.06 16.59 -11.18
N LYS A 201 -13.04 17.17 -10.50
CA LYS A 201 -13.07 18.63 -10.22
C LYS A 201 -11.91 19.05 -9.28
N GLU A 202 -11.58 18.21 -8.30
CA GLU A 202 -10.49 18.45 -7.36
C GLU A 202 -9.13 18.25 -8.05
N SER A 203 -8.99 17.13 -8.77
CA SER A 203 -7.77 16.74 -9.49
C SER A 203 -8.12 15.85 -10.70
N LEU A 204 -7.96 16.38 -11.90
CA LEU A 204 -8.16 15.61 -13.14
C LEU A 204 -7.29 14.36 -13.19
N SER A 205 -6.06 14.50 -12.73
CA SER A 205 -5.07 13.41 -12.72
C SER A 205 -5.51 12.25 -11.83
N MET A 206 -6.10 12.54 -10.67
CA MET A 206 -6.68 11.52 -9.80
C MET A 206 -7.87 10.83 -10.48
N GLY A 207 -8.70 11.60 -11.18
CA GLY A 207 -9.78 11.05 -12.00
C GLY A 207 -9.27 10.09 -13.07
N LEU A 208 -8.20 10.45 -13.78
CA LEU A 208 -7.57 9.59 -14.80
C LEU A 208 -6.99 8.29 -14.21
N ILE A 209 -6.38 8.34 -13.03
CA ILE A 209 -5.90 7.14 -12.32
C ILE A 209 -7.08 6.20 -11.99
N LEU A 210 -8.19 6.75 -11.52
CA LEU A 210 -9.39 5.95 -11.25
C LEU A 210 -9.97 5.32 -12.53
N VAL A 211 -10.01 6.07 -13.64
CA VAL A 211 -10.43 5.52 -14.95
C VAL A 211 -9.49 4.40 -15.39
N ALA A 212 -8.19 4.61 -15.31
CA ALA A 212 -7.19 3.58 -15.62
C ALA A 212 -7.40 2.33 -14.75
N PHE A 213 -7.66 2.51 -13.45
CA PHE A 213 -7.99 1.42 -12.54
C PHE A 213 -9.25 0.66 -12.97
N ILE A 214 -10.33 1.36 -13.32
CA ILE A 214 -11.59 0.75 -13.78
C ILE A 214 -11.35 -0.09 -15.03
N ILE A 215 -10.56 0.42 -15.97
CA ILE A 215 -10.21 -0.31 -17.20
C ILE A 215 -9.38 -1.56 -16.86
N CYS A 216 -8.34 -1.43 -16.04
CA CYS A 216 -7.48 -2.55 -15.68
C CYS A 216 -8.22 -3.63 -14.90
N ILE A 217 -9.02 -3.25 -13.88
CA ILE A 217 -9.78 -4.24 -13.11
C ILE A 217 -10.89 -4.87 -13.95
N GLY A 218 -11.50 -4.11 -14.86
CA GLY A 218 -12.46 -4.62 -15.83
C GLY A 218 -11.81 -5.65 -16.77
N LEU A 219 -10.64 -5.36 -17.32
CA LEU A 219 -9.89 -6.27 -18.18
C LEU A 219 -9.57 -7.59 -17.46
N VAL A 220 -9.11 -7.51 -16.21
CA VAL A 220 -8.77 -8.68 -15.39
C VAL A 220 -10.00 -9.53 -15.04
N GLN A 221 -11.14 -8.88 -14.75
CA GLN A 221 -12.35 -9.58 -14.30
C GLN A 221 -13.23 -10.06 -15.45
N THR A 222 -13.43 -9.23 -16.47
CA THR A 222 -14.38 -9.51 -17.57
C THR A 222 -13.71 -9.86 -18.89
N GLY A 223 -12.37 -9.75 -18.98
CA GLY A 223 -11.63 -9.83 -20.23
C GLY A 223 -12.06 -8.73 -21.21
N LEU A 224 -11.86 -8.96 -22.50
CA LEU A 224 -12.32 -8.06 -23.58
C LEU A 224 -13.83 -8.23 -23.82
N SER A 225 -14.64 -7.96 -22.80
CA SER A 225 -16.09 -8.07 -22.86
C SER A 225 -16.73 -6.84 -23.52
N LYS A 226 -17.98 -7.01 -24.00
CA LYS A 226 -18.77 -5.89 -24.55
C LYS A 226 -18.91 -4.76 -23.52
N SER A 227 -19.07 -5.08 -22.23
CA SER A 227 -19.18 -4.07 -21.16
C SER A 227 -17.92 -3.25 -21.00
N LEU A 228 -16.74 -3.90 -21.05
CA LEU A 228 -15.46 -3.19 -20.97
C LEU A 228 -15.25 -2.28 -22.18
N LEU A 229 -15.53 -2.80 -23.40
CA LEU A 229 -15.41 -2.01 -24.62
C LEU A 229 -16.38 -0.81 -24.63
N THR A 230 -17.63 -0.99 -24.17
CA THR A 230 -18.59 0.10 -24.07
C THR A 230 -18.12 1.15 -23.06
N ILE A 231 -17.73 0.76 -21.84
CA ILE A 231 -17.28 1.71 -20.81
C ILE A 231 -15.96 2.36 -21.23
N GLY A 232 -15.02 1.60 -21.79
CA GLY A 232 -13.78 2.14 -22.33
C GLY A 232 -14.01 3.12 -23.46
N GLY A 233 -14.92 2.81 -24.40
CA GLY A 233 -15.29 3.68 -25.50
C GLY A 233 -16.00 4.96 -25.02
N VAL A 234 -16.94 4.85 -24.08
CA VAL A 234 -17.59 6.02 -23.46
C VAL A 234 -16.57 6.87 -22.69
N GLY A 235 -15.70 6.23 -21.89
CA GLY A 235 -14.65 6.92 -21.15
C GLY A 235 -13.69 7.67 -22.09
N LEU A 236 -13.23 7.02 -23.15
CA LEU A 236 -12.40 7.64 -24.18
C LEU A 236 -13.12 8.80 -24.87
N GLY A 237 -14.41 8.64 -25.22
CA GLY A 237 -15.24 9.68 -25.81
C GLY A 237 -15.38 10.89 -24.89
N VAL A 238 -15.60 10.69 -23.60
CA VAL A 238 -15.63 11.77 -22.58
C VAL A 238 -14.29 12.48 -22.46
N ILE A 239 -13.17 11.73 -22.42
CA ILE A 239 -11.82 12.32 -22.39
C ILE A 239 -11.56 13.14 -23.65
N MET A 240 -11.89 12.61 -24.84
CA MET A 240 -11.74 13.35 -26.11
C MET A 240 -12.60 14.60 -26.17
N LEU A 241 -13.84 14.51 -25.66
CA LEU A 241 -14.74 15.67 -25.58
C LEU A 241 -14.20 16.74 -24.63
N LEU A 242 -13.70 16.35 -23.44
CA LEU A 242 -13.07 17.27 -22.50
C LEU A 242 -11.84 17.94 -23.09
N LEU A 243 -10.99 17.17 -23.78
CA LEU A 243 -9.81 17.71 -24.48
C LEU A 243 -10.24 18.69 -25.59
N ALA A 244 -11.22 18.33 -26.39
CA ALA A 244 -11.75 19.23 -27.43
C ALA A 244 -12.33 20.51 -26.82
N CYS A 245 -13.12 20.42 -25.74
CA CYS A 245 -13.62 21.59 -25.03
C CYS A 245 -12.46 22.46 -24.49
N LEU A 246 -11.43 21.87 -23.87
CA LEU A 246 -10.31 22.63 -23.36
C LEU A 246 -9.49 23.34 -24.44
N LEU A 247 -9.37 22.75 -25.65
CA LEU A 247 -8.62 23.31 -26.76
C LEU A 247 -9.44 24.34 -27.58
N LEU A 248 -10.74 24.16 -27.66
CA LEU A 248 -11.61 24.97 -28.51
C LEU A 248 -12.29 26.15 -27.77
N LEU A 249 -12.35 26.11 -26.44
CA LEU A 249 -13.00 27.19 -25.66
C LEU A 249 -12.14 28.47 -25.70
N PRO A 250 -12.77 29.66 -25.82
CA PRO A 250 -12.05 30.93 -25.78
C PRO A 250 -11.36 31.17 -24.44
N ASP A 251 -10.24 31.86 -24.46
CA ASP A 251 -9.44 32.18 -23.26
C ASP A 251 -10.26 32.96 -22.20
N SER A 252 -11.22 33.77 -22.63
CA SER A 252 -12.10 34.50 -21.72
C SER A 252 -12.95 33.61 -20.80
N VAL A 253 -13.36 32.44 -21.30
CA VAL A 253 -14.16 31.47 -20.53
C VAL A 253 -13.26 30.61 -19.65
N ILE A 254 -12.08 30.25 -20.16
CA ILE A 254 -11.14 29.37 -19.42
C ILE A 254 -10.51 30.10 -18.24
N LYS A 255 -10.12 31.35 -18.39
CA LYS A 255 -9.53 32.19 -17.33
C LYS A 255 -10.48 32.45 -16.14
N GLN A 256 -11.78 32.32 -16.33
CA GLN A 256 -12.77 32.44 -15.24
C GLN A 256 -12.75 31.23 -14.27
N ASN A 257 -12.20 30.09 -14.71
CA ASN A 257 -12.15 28.89 -13.89
C ASN A 257 -10.71 28.40 -13.73
N SER A 258 -10.16 28.60 -12.53
CA SER A 258 -8.76 28.25 -12.20
C SER A 258 -8.40 26.79 -12.50
N SER A 259 -9.35 25.87 -12.39
CA SER A 259 -9.10 24.44 -12.67
C SER A 259 -8.93 24.16 -14.16
N THR A 260 -9.80 24.74 -15.01
CA THR A 260 -9.72 24.57 -16.48
C THR A 260 -8.51 25.27 -17.06
N ALA A 261 -8.14 26.44 -16.54
CA ALA A 261 -6.91 27.15 -16.92
C ALA A 261 -5.65 26.31 -16.65
N ARG A 262 -5.56 25.70 -15.47
CA ARG A 262 -4.43 24.80 -15.11
C ARG A 262 -4.36 23.57 -16.02
N TRP A 263 -5.49 22.96 -16.36
CA TRP A 263 -5.51 21.78 -17.23
C TRP A 263 -5.07 22.12 -18.64
N ARG A 264 -5.53 23.26 -19.17
CA ARG A 264 -5.12 23.73 -20.49
C ARG A 264 -3.63 24.04 -20.52
N GLY A 265 -3.11 24.78 -19.53
CA GLY A 265 -1.67 25.08 -19.43
C GLY A 265 -0.84 23.82 -19.47
N ARG A 266 -1.16 22.79 -18.65
CA ARG A 266 -0.42 21.51 -18.65
C ARG A 266 -0.44 20.78 -19.99
N ILE A 267 -1.55 20.86 -20.75
CA ILE A 267 -1.66 20.24 -22.08
C ILE A 267 -0.89 21.06 -23.12
N GLU A 268 -0.98 22.38 -23.07
CA GLU A 268 -0.26 23.28 -23.96
C GLU A 268 1.26 23.14 -23.74
N ASP A 269 1.72 23.11 -22.51
CA ASP A 269 3.13 22.89 -22.17
C ASP A 269 3.64 21.53 -22.66
N PHE A 270 2.79 20.50 -22.53
CA PHE A 270 3.14 19.17 -23.03
C PHE A 270 3.16 19.09 -24.55
N THR A 271 2.24 19.75 -25.25
CA THR A 271 2.14 19.73 -26.71
C THR A 271 3.10 20.69 -27.38
N ALA A 272 3.40 21.84 -26.76
CA ALA A 272 4.42 22.81 -27.23
C ALA A 272 5.85 22.24 -27.27
N LYS A 273 6.04 21.03 -26.72
CA LYS A 273 7.33 20.33 -26.67
C LYS A 273 7.97 20.01 -28.04
N SER A 274 7.39 20.43 -29.13
CA SER A 274 7.92 20.18 -30.49
C SER A 274 9.01 21.15 -30.94
N ASP A 275 9.23 22.29 -30.28
CA ASP A 275 10.09 23.38 -30.77
C ASP A 275 11.34 23.61 -29.91
N SER A 276 12.34 24.34 -30.44
CA SER A 276 13.59 24.69 -29.75
C SER A 276 13.42 25.43 -28.41
N SER A 277 12.23 25.98 -28.17
CA SER A 277 11.82 26.57 -26.89
C SER A 277 11.74 25.58 -25.72
N LYS A 278 11.82 24.26 -25.99
CA LYS A 278 11.85 23.18 -24.97
C LYS A 278 12.95 23.32 -23.92
N PHE A 279 14.07 23.93 -24.31
CA PHE A 279 15.23 24.06 -23.45
C PHE A 279 15.27 25.39 -22.69
N VAL A 280 14.31 26.28 -22.95
CA VAL A 280 14.19 27.54 -22.22
C VAL A 280 13.30 27.29 -21.00
N ILE A 281 13.90 27.39 -19.81
CA ILE A 281 13.18 27.24 -18.54
C ILE A 281 12.31 28.49 -18.34
N ASN A 282 11.01 28.31 -18.22
CA ASN A 282 10.02 29.33 -17.89
C ASN A 282 9.20 28.90 -16.67
N GLU A 283 8.36 29.79 -16.14
CA GLU A 283 7.56 29.50 -14.95
C GLU A 283 6.66 28.26 -15.10
N ASP A 284 6.12 28.05 -16.30
CA ASP A 284 5.17 26.96 -16.58
C ASP A 284 5.83 25.59 -16.65
N ASN A 285 7.07 25.50 -17.20
CA ASN A 285 7.79 24.23 -17.36
C ASN A 285 8.89 24.01 -16.31
N PHE A 286 9.05 24.94 -15.37
CA PHE A 286 10.13 24.95 -14.37
C PHE A 286 10.30 23.60 -13.66
N GLN A 287 9.21 23.08 -13.10
CA GLN A 287 9.24 21.84 -12.32
C GLN A 287 9.67 20.63 -13.18
N GLU A 288 9.12 20.51 -14.39
CA GLU A 288 9.46 19.39 -15.27
C GLU A 288 10.91 19.45 -15.77
N GLN A 289 11.40 20.65 -16.09
CA GLN A 289 12.78 20.82 -16.57
C GLN A 289 13.78 20.51 -15.46
N HIS A 290 13.55 21.01 -14.24
CA HIS A 290 14.41 20.72 -13.10
C HIS A 290 14.38 19.25 -12.70
N ALA A 291 13.23 18.57 -12.82
CA ALA A 291 13.17 17.12 -12.63
C ALA A 291 14.03 16.35 -13.65
N ARG A 292 14.05 16.80 -14.92
CA ARG A 292 14.92 16.21 -15.95
C ARG A 292 16.38 16.51 -15.72
N ILE A 293 16.70 17.73 -15.25
CA ILE A 293 18.07 18.11 -14.87
C ILE A 293 18.55 17.24 -13.72
N ALA A 294 17.70 16.97 -12.70
CA ALA A 294 18.00 16.05 -11.61
C ALA A 294 18.39 14.66 -12.13
N ILE A 295 17.57 14.10 -13.03
CA ILE A 295 17.85 12.80 -13.64
C ILE A 295 19.17 12.83 -14.44
N ALA A 296 19.40 13.85 -15.27
CA ALA A 296 20.61 13.99 -16.05
C ALA A 296 21.86 14.15 -15.17
N ARG A 297 21.73 14.90 -14.07
CA ARG A 297 22.80 15.16 -13.11
C ARG A 297 23.24 13.91 -12.34
N SER A 298 22.38 12.90 -12.22
CA SER A 298 22.74 11.62 -11.60
C SER A 298 23.95 10.95 -12.27
N ASN A 299 24.19 11.27 -13.54
CA ASN A 299 25.28 10.72 -14.35
C ASN A 299 25.37 9.18 -14.30
N GLY A 300 24.26 8.53 -13.96
CA GLY A 300 24.12 7.10 -13.80
C GLY A 300 24.58 6.52 -12.46
N THR A 301 25.55 7.12 -11.79
CA THR A 301 26.08 6.66 -10.48
C THR A 301 25.40 7.32 -9.30
N GLY A 302 24.75 8.47 -9.52
CA GLY A 302 24.18 9.31 -8.48
C GLY A 302 25.21 10.21 -7.80
N VAL A 303 24.72 11.27 -7.16
CA VAL A 303 25.55 12.24 -6.40
C VAL A 303 25.67 11.89 -4.92
N PHE A 304 25.17 10.75 -4.51
CA PHE A 304 24.97 10.24 -3.14
C PHE A 304 23.85 10.95 -2.34
N PRO A 305 23.19 10.23 -1.43
CA PRO A 305 22.12 10.76 -0.58
C PRO A 305 22.57 12.01 0.19
N GLY A 306 21.77 13.07 0.15
CA GLY A 306 22.08 14.33 0.78
C GLY A 306 22.80 15.36 -0.09
N ASN A 307 23.26 15.02 -1.30
CA ASN A 307 23.99 15.91 -2.20
C ASN A 307 23.18 16.35 -3.43
N SER A 308 21.88 16.08 -3.46
CA SER A 308 21.00 16.60 -4.52
C SER A 308 20.99 18.14 -4.48
N VAL A 309 21.16 18.76 -5.63
CA VAL A 309 21.06 20.23 -5.82
C VAL A 309 19.64 20.58 -6.24
N GLU A 310 19.02 19.74 -7.04
CA GLU A 310 17.69 20.02 -7.56
C GLU A 310 16.60 19.96 -6.47
N ARG A 311 16.83 19.26 -5.36
CA ARG A 311 15.93 19.30 -4.20
C ARG A 311 15.76 20.70 -3.62
N ASP A 312 16.80 21.54 -3.75
CA ASP A 312 16.81 22.90 -3.20
C ASP A 312 16.12 23.89 -4.14
N ILE A 313 16.03 23.56 -5.40
CA ILE A 313 15.47 24.38 -6.47
C ILE A 313 14.01 23.98 -6.74
N LEU A 314 13.69 22.70 -6.70
CA LEU A 314 12.43 22.13 -7.11
C LEU A 314 11.34 22.35 -6.03
N PRO A 315 10.29 23.15 -6.30
CA PRO A 315 9.13 23.18 -5.42
C PRO A 315 8.49 21.79 -5.35
N GLU A 316 8.05 21.37 -4.17
CA GLU A 316 7.41 20.08 -3.95
C GLU A 316 8.28 18.86 -4.34
N ALA A 317 9.63 18.99 -4.30
CA ALA A 317 10.58 17.91 -4.59
C ALA A 317 10.25 16.62 -3.78
N TYR A 318 9.84 16.79 -2.53
CA TYR A 318 9.50 15.74 -1.60
C TYR A 318 8.12 15.07 -1.85
N SER A 319 7.30 15.63 -2.71
CA SER A 319 5.93 15.16 -3.03
C SER A 319 5.84 14.62 -4.45
N ASP A 320 5.75 15.53 -5.41
CA ASP A 320 5.40 15.22 -6.80
C ASP A 320 6.59 14.82 -7.66
N PHE A 321 7.81 15.13 -7.23
CA PHE A 321 9.06 14.86 -7.96
C PHE A 321 10.08 14.03 -7.17
N ILE A 322 9.65 13.36 -6.11
CA ILE A 322 10.56 12.58 -5.26
C ILE A 322 11.36 11.53 -6.04
N TYR A 323 10.79 10.95 -7.10
CA TYR A 323 11.50 9.97 -7.92
C TYR A 323 12.68 10.57 -8.68
N ALA A 324 12.59 11.85 -9.10
CA ALA A 324 13.73 12.55 -9.70
C ALA A 324 14.88 12.72 -8.72
N ILE A 325 14.56 13.11 -7.47
CA ILE A 325 15.57 13.26 -6.41
C ILE A 325 16.20 11.91 -6.04
N ILE A 326 15.40 10.84 -5.96
CA ILE A 326 15.92 9.48 -5.74
C ILE A 326 16.92 9.11 -6.85
N ILE A 327 16.61 9.39 -8.12
CA ILE A 327 17.53 9.12 -9.24
C ILE A 327 18.75 10.02 -9.17
N GLU A 328 18.61 11.33 -8.90
CA GLU A 328 19.75 12.24 -8.77
C GLU A 328 20.73 11.72 -7.72
N GLU A 329 20.24 11.31 -6.55
CA GLU A 329 21.09 10.88 -5.45
C GLU A 329 21.71 9.49 -5.62
N THR A 330 20.98 8.53 -6.21
CA THR A 330 21.38 7.11 -6.26
C THR A 330 21.63 6.55 -7.65
N GLY A 331 21.39 7.34 -8.70
CA GLY A 331 21.60 6.93 -10.08
C GLY A 331 20.72 5.75 -10.51
N PHE A 332 21.32 4.81 -11.23
CA PHE A 332 20.65 3.60 -11.70
C PHE A 332 20.10 2.71 -10.57
N ILE A 333 20.70 2.75 -9.39
CA ILE A 333 20.21 1.95 -8.25
C ILE A 333 18.80 2.39 -7.86
N GLY A 334 18.57 3.69 -7.67
CA GLY A 334 17.24 4.21 -7.32
C GLY A 334 16.26 4.12 -8.48
N MET A 335 16.75 4.32 -9.72
CA MET A 335 15.94 4.19 -10.92
C MET A 335 15.35 2.78 -11.06
N ILE A 336 16.06 1.73 -10.63
CA ILE A 336 15.59 0.34 -10.68
C ILE A 336 14.87 -0.04 -9.38
N TRP A 337 15.36 0.41 -8.22
CA TRP A 337 14.84 0.05 -6.91
C TRP A 337 13.36 0.39 -6.74
N VAL A 338 12.98 1.61 -7.08
CA VAL A 338 11.59 2.08 -6.90
C VAL A 338 10.60 1.28 -7.74
N PRO A 339 10.75 1.12 -9.08
CA PRO A 339 9.88 0.26 -9.87
C PRO A 339 9.84 -1.19 -9.36
N LEU A 340 10.99 -1.73 -8.94
CA LEU A 340 11.08 -3.09 -8.42
C LEU A 340 10.18 -3.29 -7.19
N LEU A 341 10.13 -2.34 -6.26
CA LEU A 341 9.24 -2.43 -5.10
C LEU A 341 7.76 -2.57 -5.51
N TYR A 342 7.29 -1.79 -6.50
CA TYR A 342 5.89 -1.88 -6.98
C TYR A 342 5.62 -3.15 -7.77
N ILE A 343 6.59 -3.60 -8.57
CA ILE A 343 6.51 -4.88 -9.28
C ILE A 343 6.40 -6.03 -8.27
N LEU A 344 7.24 -6.05 -7.24
CA LEU A 344 7.19 -7.06 -6.17
C LEU A 344 5.86 -7.00 -5.41
N LEU A 345 5.33 -5.80 -5.12
CA LEU A 345 4.03 -5.63 -4.50
C LEU A 345 2.92 -6.25 -5.35
N PHE A 346 2.88 -5.91 -6.64
CA PHE A 346 1.89 -6.42 -7.58
C PHE A 346 1.92 -7.95 -7.69
N PHE A 347 3.10 -8.53 -7.93
CA PHE A 347 3.24 -9.99 -8.03
C PHE A 347 2.90 -10.70 -6.72
N LYS A 348 3.27 -10.12 -5.59
CA LYS A 348 2.96 -10.69 -4.28
C LYS A 348 1.46 -10.73 -4.03
N LEU A 349 0.76 -9.62 -4.28
CA LEU A 349 -0.68 -9.53 -4.12
C LEU A 349 -1.42 -10.42 -5.14
N SER A 350 -0.97 -10.47 -6.40
CA SER A 350 -1.52 -11.37 -7.43
C SER A 350 -1.38 -12.83 -7.04
N ARG A 351 -0.22 -13.23 -6.48
CA ARG A 351 -0.02 -14.61 -6.00
C ARG A 351 -0.98 -14.97 -4.85
N TRP A 352 -1.21 -14.06 -3.92
CA TRP A 352 -2.19 -14.27 -2.85
C TRP A 352 -3.63 -14.28 -3.38
N ALA A 353 -3.93 -13.43 -4.36
CA ALA A 353 -5.23 -13.42 -5.03
C ALA A 353 -5.54 -14.77 -5.70
N SER A 354 -4.56 -15.41 -6.34
CA SER A 354 -4.72 -16.72 -6.96
C SER A 354 -4.97 -17.86 -5.94
N ARG A 355 -4.53 -17.69 -4.70
CA ARG A 355 -4.74 -18.68 -3.63
C ARG A 355 -6.10 -18.54 -2.93
N SER A 356 -6.74 -17.37 -3.06
CA SER A 356 -8.00 -17.10 -2.37
C SER A 356 -9.17 -17.90 -2.95
N GLN A 357 -9.94 -18.56 -2.08
CA GLN A 357 -11.19 -19.24 -2.42
C GLN A 357 -12.37 -18.27 -2.55
N ARG A 358 -12.25 -17.06 -1.98
CA ARG A 358 -13.33 -16.08 -1.93
C ARG A 358 -13.13 -15.01 -2.99
N ASP A 359 -14.08 -14.85 -3.90
CA ASP A 359 -14.02 -13.89 -5.03
C ASP A 359 -13.72 -12.45 -4.56
N TRP A 360 -14.33 -11.99 -3.43
CA TRP A 360 -14.12 -10.63 -2.95
C TRP A 360 -12.68 -10.37 -2.47
N GLN A 361 -12.03 -11.35 -1.81
CA GLN A 361 -10.64 -11.25 -1.38
C GLN A 361 -9.70 -11.16 -2.58
N ARG A 362 -9.95 -12.00 -3.59
CA ARG A 362 -9.20 -12.01 -4.86
C ARG A 362 -9.25 -10.64 -5.53
N ILE A 363 -10.47 -10.08 -5.67
CA ILE A 363 -10.68 -8.79 -6.33
C ILE A 363 -10.05 -7.65 -5.52
N PHE A 364 -10.13 -7.69 -4.19
CA PHE A 364 -9.50 -6.69 -3.33
C PHE A 364 -7.98 -6.67 -3.47
N LEU A 365 -7.32 -7.84 -3.37
CA LEU A 365 -5.86 -7.96 -3.50
C LEU A 365 -5.38 -7.51 -4.87
N LEU A 366 -6.02 -7.94 -5.95
CA LEU A 366 -5.72 -7.49 -7.32
C LEU A 366 -5.98 -5.99 -7.46
N GLY A 367 -7.07 -5.48 -6.90
CA GLY A 367 -7.42 -4.07 -6.94
C GLY A 367 -6.36 -3.18 -6.30
N VAL A 368 -5.86 -3.55 -5.11
CA VAL A 368 -4.76 -2.82 -4.44
C VAL A 368 -3.49 -2.87 -5.28
N GLY A 369 -3.12 -4.05 -5.79
CA GLY A 369 -1.94 -4.21 -6.65
C GLY A 369 -2.02 -3.36 -7.91
N ILE A 370 -3.13 -3.41 -8.64
CA ILE A 370 -3.36 -2.64 -9.87
C ILE A 370 -3.34 -1.13 -9.58
N MET A 371 -4.10 -0.67 -8.58
CA MET A 371 -4.25 0.75 -8.27
C MET A 371 -2.90 1.42 -8.01
N TYR A 372 -2.14 0.88 -7.06
CA TYR A 372 -0.90 1.52 -6.63
C TYR A 372 0.26 1.35 -7.62
N THR A 373 0.31 0.23 -8.34
CA THR A 373 1.30 0.04 -9.41
C THR A 373 1.01 0.98 -10.59
N THR A 374 -0.26 1.12 -11.01
CA THR A 374 -0.66 2.06 -12.06
C THR A 374 -0.33 3.51 -11.65
N GLN A 375 -0.65 3.91 -10.42
CA GLN A 375 -0.31 5.25 -9.92
C GLN A 375 1.20 5.49 -9.92
N ALA A 376 2.00 4.50 -9.50
CA ALA A 376 3.45 4.60 -9.51
C ALA A 376 4.02 4.72 -10.93
N ILE A 377 3.51 3.93 -11.89
CA ILE A 377 3.90 4.03 -13.30
C ILE A 377 3.60 5.43 -13.84
N ILE A 378 2.39 5.96 -13.59
CA ILE A 378 2.02 7.32 -14.04
C ILE A 378 2.96 8.36 -13.43
N HIS A 379 3.25 8.27 -12.11
CA HIS A 379 4.19 9.19 -11.46
C HIS A 379 5.58 9.13 -12.10
N MET A 380 6.12 7.93 -12.34
CA MET A 380 7.42 7.76 -13.01
C MET A 380 7.42 8.31 -14.43
N CYS A 381 6.34 8.10 -15.20
CA CYS A 381 6.18 8.67 -16.55
C CYS A 381 6.16 10.21 -16.53
N VAL A 382 5.53 10.82 -15.52
CA VAL A 382 5.52 12.29 -15.34
C VAL A 382 6.94 12.80 -15.07
N VAL A 383 7.61 12.22 -14.11
CA VAL A 383 8.96 12.64 -13.68
C VAL A 383 9.99 12.50 -14.81
N THR A 384 9.86 11.46 -15.63
CA THR A 384 10.72 11.26 -16.83
C THR A 384 10.28 12.08 -18.05
N GLY A 385 9.16 12.81 -17.95
CA GLY A 385 8.63 13.67 -19.00
C GLY A 385 7.96 12.94 -20.16
N ILE A 386 7.60 11.67 -19.98
CA ILE A 386 6.81 10.88 -20.94
C ILE A 386 5.34 11.32 -20.91
N SER A 387 4.86 11.77 -19.74
CA SER A 387 3.48 12.24 -19.52
C SER A 387 3.49 13.67 -18.98
N PRO A 388 2.43 14.47 -19.20
CA PRO A 388 2.31 15.80 -18.61
C PRO A 388 2.27 15.72 -17.08
N ASN A 389 2.69 16.82 -16.44
CA ASN A 389 2.69 16.89 -14.96
C ASN A 389 1.28 16.67 -14.39
N THR A 390 1.17 15.68 -13.51
CA THR A 390 -0.10 15.30 -12.89
C THR A 390 -0.25 15.75 -11.45
N GLY A 391 0.84 16.16 -10.78
CA GLY A 391 0.81 16.54 -9.36
C GLY A 391 0.35 15.38 -8.46
N GLN A 392 0.75 14.14 -8.79
CA GLN A 392 0.38 12.95 -8.04
C GLN A 392 1.56 12.41 -7.24
N THR A 393 1.30 12.09 -5.98
CA THR A 393 2.30 11.52 -5.09
C THR A 393 2.64 10.07 -5.46
N LEU A 394 3.87 9.67 -5.21
CA LEU A 394 4.32 8.28 -5.33
C LEU A 394 3.88 7.51 -4.08
N PRO A 395 2.99 6.49 -4.20
CA PRO A 395 2.40 5.81 -3.05
C PRO A 395 3.45 5.24 -2.08
N LEU A 396 3.28 5.44 -0.77
CA LEU A 396 4.17 5.01 0.32
C LEU A 396 5.57 5.66 0.34
N ILE A 397 5.99 6.37 -0.71
CA ILE A 397 7.34 6.98 -0.80
C ILE A 397 7.27 8.50 -0.65
N SER A 398 6.36 9.19 -1.39
CA SER A 398 6.22 10.64 -1.30
C SER A 398 5.74 11.11 0.07
N ARG A 399 6.08 12.36 0.41
CA ARG A 399 5.50 13.05 1.58
C ARG A 399 4.07 13.46 1.29
N GLY A 400 3.13 12.62 1.70
CA GLY A 400 1.69 12.89 1.57
C GLY A 400 0.95 12.21 2.72
N GLY A 401 0.55 12.96 3.78
CA GLY A 401 -0.04 12.37 4.98
C GLY A 401 -1.28 11.53 4.68
N SER A 402 -2.22 12.07 3.89
CA SER A 402 -3.45 11.36 3.51
C SER A 402 -3.18 10.17 2.58
N SER A 403 -2.27 10.33 1.60
CA SER A 403 -1.90 9.27 0.67
C SER A 403 -1.19 8.11 1.38
N LEU A 404 -0.24 8.44 2.27
CA LEU A 404 0.48 7.46 3.07
C LEU A 404 -0.47 6.66 3.97
N LEU A 405 -1.39 7.34 4.66
CA LEU A 405 -2.37 6.71 5.54
C LEU A 405 -3.32 5.80 4.76
N ALA A 406 -3.94 6.30 3.70
CA ALA A 406 -4.88 5.54 2.87
C ALA A 406 -4.23 4.29 2.26
N THR A 407 -3.02 4.43 1.70
CA THR A 407 -2.28 3.30 1.12
C THR A 407 -1.89 2.28 2.19
N SER A 408 -1.47 2.74 3.37
CA SER A 408 -1.11 1.86 4.49
C SER A 408 -2.31 1.08 5.02
N MET A 409 -3.49 1.70 5.10
CA MET A 409 -4.73 0.99 5.43
C MET A 409 -5.04 -0.12 4.42
N ALA A 410 -4.89 0.15 3.12
CA ALA A 410 -5.10 -0.85 2.06
C ALA A 410 -4.10 -2.02 2.15
N ILE A 411 -2.82 -1.75 2.38
CA ILE A 411 -1.79 -2.79 2.55
C ILE A 411 -2.06 -3.60 3.84
N GLY A 412 -2.43 -2.93 4.94
CA GLY A 412 -2.83 -3.60 6.18
C GLY A 412 -4.01 -4.55 5.96
N ALA A 413 -5.04 -4.11 5.22
CA ALA A 413 -6.17 -4.97 4.84
C ALA A 413 -5.72 -6.17 3.99
N CYS A 414 -4.81 -5.96 3.02
CA CYS A 414 -4.22 -7.06 2.26
C CYS A 414 -3.53 -8.09 3.16
N ILE A 415 -2.73 -7.64 4.14
CA ILE A 415 -2.06 -8.53 5.10
C ILE A 415 -3.09 -9.30 5.95
N GLY A 416 -4.18 -8.64 6.37
CA GLY A 416 -5.31 -9.28 7.05
C GLY A 416 -5.95 -10.37 6.19
N ILE A 417 -6.21 -10.09 4.92
CA ILE A 417 -6.76 -11.06 3.95
C ILE A 417 -5.82 -12.26 3.79
N THR A 418 -4.50 -12.07 3.71
CA THR A 418 -3.56 -13.20 3.61
C THR A 418 -3.59 -14.11 4.83
N ARG A 419 -3.85 -13.56 6.02
CA ARG A 419 -4.07 -14.36 7.23
C ARG A 419 -5.31 -15.24 7.09
N HIS A 420 -6.43 -14.66 6.65
CA HIS A 420 -7.67 -15.40 6.46
C HIS A 420 -7.59 -16.46 5.38
N ILE A 421 -6.84 -16.21 4.29
CA ILE A 421 -6.59 -17.22 3.26
C ILE A 421 -5.85 -18.43 3.87
N ARG A 422 -4.82 -18.19 4.69
CA ARG A 422 -4.10 -19.26 5.39
C ARG A 422 -4.97 -20.01 6.40
N GLU A 423 -5.87 -19.29 7.08
CA GLU A 423 -6.84 -19.88 7.99
C GLU A 423 -7.80 -20.82 7.23
N ASP A 424 -8.33 -20.35 6.10
CA ASP A 424 -9.22 -21.15 5.23
C ASP A 424 -8.49 -22.38 4.65
N GLU A 425 -7.22 -22.23 4.21
CA GLU A 425 -6.37 -23.35 3.73
C GLU A 425 -6.13 -24.41 4.84
N TYR A 426 -5.82 -23.96 6.05
CA TYR A 426 -5.58 -24.84 7.18
C TYR A 426 -6.84 -25.65 7.57
N GLN A 427 -7.99 -24.99 7.64
CA GLN A 427 -9.26 -25.68 7.90
C GLN A 427 -9.58 -26.73 6.81
N SER A 428 -9.38 -26.38 5.55
CA SER A 428 -9.59 -27.32 4.44
C SER A 428 -8.62 -28.51 4.45
N GLN A 429 -7.45 -28.39 5.04
CA GLN A 429 -6.51 -29.51 5.24
C GLN A 429 -6.99 -30.43 6.36
N LEU A 430 -7.43 -29.88 7.49
CA LEU A 430 -7.97 -30.64 8.59
C LEU A 430 -9.22 -31.46 8.18
N GLU A 431 -10.14 -30.83 7.45
CA GLU A 431 -11.34 -31.52 6.96
C GLU A 431 -10.98 -32.74 6.09
N LYS A 432 -9.96 -32.59 5.22
CA LYS A 432 -9.47 -33.69 4.37
C LYS A 432 -8.77 -34.81 5.16
N GLU A 433 -8.06 -34.46 6.22
CA GLU A 433 -7.41 -35.44 7.10
C GLU A 433 -8.48 -36.22 7.88
N GLU A 434 -9.51 -35.56 8.41
CA GLU A 434 -10.63 -36.20 9.10
C GLU A 434 -11.46 -37.11 8.16
N GLU A 435 -11.66 -36.71 6.90
CA GLU A 435 -12.33 -37.54 5.90
C GLU A 435 -11.56 -38.84 5.61
N LYS A 436 -10.25 -38.73 5.44
CA LYS A 436 -9.36 -39.89 5.21
C LYS A 436 -9.34 -40.83 6.41
N GLU A 437 -9.30 -40.31 7.63
CA GLU A 437 -9.35 -41.12 8.82
C GLU A 437 -10.68 -41.90 8.94
N LYS A 438 -11.80 -41.27 8.61
CA LYS A 438 -13.12 -41.94 8.58
C LYS A 438 -13.20 -43.02 7.49
N GLU A 439 -12.62 -42.77 6.29
CA GLU A 439 -12.54 -43.75 5.23
C GLU A 439 -11.71 -44.98 5.66
N ASN A 440 -10.54 -44.77 6.25
CA ASN A 440 -9.69 -45.85 6.77
C ASN A 440 -10.35 -46.65 7.85
N GLN A 441 -11.04 -46.02 8.80
CA GLN A 441 -11.80 -46.71 9.86
C GLN A 441 -12.95 -47.54 9.30
N ALA A 442 -13.63 -47.05 8.26
CA ALA A 442 -14.72 -47.80 7.61
C ALA A 442 -14.18 -49.02 6.87
N GLU A 443 -13.01 -48.93 6.20
CA GLU A 443 -12.35 -50.06 5.55
C GLU A 443 -11.89 -51.11 6.57
N GLU A 444 -11.28 -50.71 7.68
CA GLU A 444 -10.85 -51.63 8.75
C GLU A 444 -12.05 -52.35 9.37
N THR A 445 -13.17 -51.68 9.59
CA THR A 445 -14.40 -52.26 10.16
C THR A 445 -14.97 -53.31 9.18
N THR A 446 -14.99 -52.98 7.87
CA THR A 446 -15.50 -53.89 6.84
C THR A 446 -14.60 -55.12 6.68
N THR A 447 -13.30 -54.96 6.78
CA THR A 447 -12.32 -56.08 6.69
C THR A 447 -12.45 -56.99 7.89
N THR A 448 -12.60 -56.41 9.12
CA THR A 448 -12.79 -57.18 10.36
C THR A 448 -14.11 -57.97 10.38
N GLU A 449 -15.19 -57.39 9.84
CA GLU A 449 -16.48 -58.12 9.69
C GLU A 449 -16.42 -59.23 8.68
N ALA A 450 -15.65 -59.08 7.56
CA ALA A 450 -15.44 -60.13 6.56
C ALA A 450 -14.63 -61.30 7.12
N ASP A 451 -13.58 -61.01 7.89
CA ASP A 451 -12.75 -62.04 8.53
C ASP A 451 -13.47 -62.77 9.66
N ALA A 452 -14.47 -62.13 10.32
CA ALA A 452 -15.28 -62.78 11.36
C ALA A 452 -16.39 -63.72 10.79
N GLN A 453 -16.66 -63.71 9.48
CA GLN A 453 -17.64 -64.55 8.83
C GLN A 453 -17.03 -65.81 8.13
N ILE A 454 -15.71 -65.96 8.16
CA ILE A 454 -14.95 -67.12 7.72
C ILE A 454 -14.63 -68.05 8.89
#